data_757dafacba97c05337314c489c02ada7
#
_entry.id   757dafacba97c05337314c489c02ada7
#
_cell.length_a   1.000
_cell.length_b   1.000
_cell.length_c   1.000
_cell.angle_alpha   90.00
_cell.angle_beta   90.00
_cell.angle_gamma   90.00
#
_symmetry.space_group_name_H-M   'P 1'
#
loop_
_entity.id
_entity.type
_entity.pdbx_description
1 polymer ?
#
loop_
_entity_poly.entity_id
_entity_poly.type
_entity_poly.pdbx_seq_one_letter_code
_entity_poly.pdbx_strand_id
1 'polypeptide(L)'
;MTSLNPLYTIGNQLLEVIKIHQNLKGEQAEKRAIEALEAVQIPCAKERMKAYPHEFSGGMKQRAIIAMALCCNAEILIADEPTTALDVTIQAQIMSLLKDIQKNKNTSILLITHDLALVGENSDNVSVMYAGRIVETAPSKEFFANPKHPYTQALLRSLPSNKNSKLETIQGQPPTILQDISGCRFHPRCEKCIEICTEKIPTLDNIAENHYCACFCK
;
A
#
# COMPACT_ATOMS: atom_id res chain seq x y z
N MET A 1 7.69 -5.89 -8.87
CA MET A 1 8.56 -5.34 -9.94
C MET A 1 8.30 -5.91 -11.34
N THR A 2 7.23 -6.62 -11.53
CA THR A 2 6.81 -7.24 -12.82
C THR A 2 5.96 -6.31 -13.70
N SER A 3 5.65 -5.10 -13.25
CA SER A 3 4.76 -4.15 -13.96
C SER A 3 5.37 -3.51 -15.20
N LEU A 4 6.70 -3.50 -15.33
CA LEU A 4 7.39 -3.02 -16.53
C LEU A 4 7.73 -4.20 -17.45
N ASN A 5 7.33 -4.09 -18.71
CA ASN A 5 7.72 -5.08 -19.71
C ASN A 5 9.20 -4.90 -20.08
N PRO A 6 10.08 -5.91 -19.88
CA PRO A 6 11.51 -5.78 -20.10
C PRO A 6 11.90 -5.63 -21.59
N LEU A 7 11.01 -5.96 -22.51
CA LEU A 7 11.24 -5.96 -23.95
C LEU A 7 11.00 -4.58 -24.61
N TYR A 8 10.36 -3.66 -23.89
CA TYR A 8 10.04 -2.31 -24.39
C TYR A 8 10.79 -1.24 -23.60
N THR A 9 11.16 -0.16 -24.27
CA THR A 9 11.75 0.99 -23.59
C THR A 9 10.75 1.65 -22.65
N ILE A 10 11.24 2.38 -21.66
CA ILE A 10 10.40 3.14 -20.74
C ILE A 10 9.52 4.14 -21.51
N GLY A 11 10.08 4.80 -22.51
CA GLY A 11 9.35 5.74 -23.37
C GLY A 11 8.19 5.06 -24.12
N ASN A 12 8.41 3.88 -24.70
CA ASN A 12 7.35 3.18 -25.42
C ASN A 12 6.18 2.85 -24.51
N GLN A 13 6.46 2.40 -23.27
CA GLN A 13 5.42 2.05 -22.30
C GLN A 13 4.65 3.29 -21.82
N LEU A 14 5.34 4.41 -21.59
CA LEU A 14 4.69 5.69 -21.26
C LEU A 14 3.83 6.22 -22.41
N LEU A 15 4.35 6.18 -23.64
CA LEU A 15 3.63 6.66 -24.83
C LEU A 15 2.36 5.83 -25.08
N GLU A 16 2.38 4.53 -24.81
CA GLU A 16 1.21 3.67 -24.90
C GLU A 16 0.12 4.11 -23.92
N VAL A 17 0.48 4.31 -22.65
CA VAL A 17 -0.45 4.79 -21.59
C VAL A 17 -1.03 6.16 -21.97
N ILE A 18 -0.19 7.09 -22.39
CA ILE A 18 -0.62 8.44 -22.77
C ILE A 18 -1.56 8.41 -23.98
N LYS A 19 -1.26 7.58 -24.97
CA LYS A 19 -2.11 7.40 -26.15
C LYS A 19 -3.49 6.87 -25.78
N ILE A 20 -3.55 5.89 -24.88
CA ILE A 20 -4.80 5.25 -24.45
C ILE A 20 -5.65 6.18 -23.60
N HIS A 21 -5.04 6.86 -22.60
CA HIS A 21 -5.78 7.59 -21.57
C HIS A 21 -5.91 9.10 -21.85
N GLN A 22 -5.00 9.69 -22.65
CA GLN A 22 -5.03 11.12 -22.95
C GLN A 22 -5.27 11.42 -24.43
N ASN A 23 -5.33 10.41 -25.31
CA ASN A 23 -5.48 10.57 -26.76
C ASN A 23 -4.41 11.45 -27.43
N LEU A 24 -3.26 11.66 -26.79
CA LEU A 24 -2.15 12.41 -27.35
C LEU A 24 -1.30 11.54 -28.29
N LYS A 25 -0.72 12.15 -29.33
CA LYS A 25 0.10 11.47 -30.34
C LYS A 25 1.31 12.32 -30.73
N GLY A 26 2.33 11.67 -31.31
CA GLY A 26 3.52 12.33 -31.84
C GLY A 26 4.25 13.16 -30.78
N GLU A 27 4.67 14.35 -31.15
CA GLU A 27 5.46 15.25 -30.31
C GLU A 27 4.78 15.64 -28.99
N GLN A 28 3.45 15.77 -28.99
CA GLN A 28 2.69 16.08 -27.77
C GLN A 28 2.74 14.94 -26.75
N ALA A 29 2.63 13.68 -27.22
CA ALA A 29 2.75 12.53 -26.35
C ALA A 29 4.19 12.38 -25.81
N GLU A 30 5.20 12.60 -26.63
CA GLU A 30 6.61 12.57 -26.22
C GLU A 30 6.92 13.62 -25.15
N LYS A 31 6.50 14.87 -25.39
CA LYS A 31 6.63 15.94 -24.40
C LYS A 31 5.96 15.57 -23.08
N ARG A 32 4.73 15.05 -23.14
CA ARG A 32 3.98 14.65 -21.95
C ARG A 32 4.64 13.49 -21.20
N ALA A 33 5.26 12.54 -21.90
CA ALA A 33 6.01 11.43 -21.30
C ALA A 33 7.28 11.93 -20.58
N ILE A 34 8.01 12.86 -21.18
CA ILE A 34 9.18 13.49 -20.55
C ILE A 34 8.77 14.24 -19.28
N GLU A 35 7.72 15.07 -19.34
CA GLU A 35 7.18 15.78 -18.19
C GLU A 35 6.76 14.83 -17.06
N ALA A 36 6.21 13.65 -17.40
CA ALA A 36 5.84 12.65 -16.41
C ALA A 36 7.07 12.04 -15.70
N LEU A 37 8.15 11.79 -16.42
CA LEU A 37 9.42 11.32 -15.85
C LEU A 37 10.09 12.39 -14.97
N GLU A 38 10.05 13.65 -15.40
CA GLU A 38 10.56 14.78 -14.62
C GLU A 38 9.77 14.98 -13.32
N ALA A 39 8.44 14.87 -13.38
CA ALA A 39 7.55 14.99 -12.21
C ALA A 39 7.84 13.95 -11.13
N VAL A 40 8.35 12.77 -11.51
CA VAL A 40 8.80 11.74 -10.57
C VAL A 40 10.32 11.79 -10.32
N GLN A 41 10.98 12.89 -10.68
CA GLN A 41 12.41 13.15 -10.43
C GLN A 41 13.34 12.10 -11.04
N ILE A 42 13.04 11.58 -12.23
CA ILE A 42 13.99 10.76 -12.99
C ILE A 42 14.99 11.70 -13.69
N PRO A 43 16.31 11.58 -13.41
CA PRO A 43 17.31 12.42 -14.03
C PRO A 43 17.44 12.13 -15.52
N CYS A 44 17.74 13.15 -16.34
CA CYS A 44 17.91 13.04 -17.79
C CYS A 44 16.71 12.37 -18.46
N ALA A 45 15.49 12.84 -18.14
CA ALA A 45 14.22 12.20 -18.55
C ALA A 45 14.15 11.91 -20.04
N LYS A 46 14.61 12.86 -20.89
CA LYS A 46 14.61 12.73 -22.35
C LYS A 46 15.48 11.55 -22.84
N GLU A 47 16.67 11.39 -22.29
CA GLU A 47 17.57 10.28 -22.61
C GLU A 47 17.00 8.96 -22.10
N ARG A 48 16.39 8.99 -20.90
CA ARG A 48 15.80 7.81 -20.24
C ARG A 48 14.56 7.26 -20.95
N MET A 49 13.92 8.03 -21.82
CA MET A 49 12.86 7.52 -22.70
C MET A 49 13.32 6.34 -23.58
N LYS A 50 14.60 6.32 -23.97
CA LYS A 50 15.19 5.27 -24.81
C LYS A 50 15.73 4.08 -24.03
N ALA A 51 15.83 4.20 -22.72
CA ALA A 51 16.37 3.16 -21.86
C ALA A 51 15.35 2.03 -21.62
N TYR A 52 15.86 0.84 -21.40
CA TYR A 52 15.08 -0.35 -21.01
C TYR A 52 14.98 -0.47 -19.50
N PRO A 53 13.97 -1.21 -18.97
CA PRO A 53 13.82 -1.40 -17.52
C PRO A 53 15.06 -1.96 -16.81
N HIS A 54 15.85 -2.81 -17.45
CA HIS A 54 17.06 -3.38 -16.85
C HIS A 54 18.20 -2.35 -16.65
N GLU A 55 18.14 -1.21 -17.32
CA GLU A 55 19.08 -0.09 -17.17
C GLU A 55 18.70 0.86 -16.01
N PHE A 56 17.55 0.62 -15.37
CA PHE A 56 17.04 1.40 -14.25
C PHE A 56 17.34 0.71 -12.91
N SER A 57 17.71 1.50 -11.89
CA SER A 57 17.74 1.02 -10.52
C SER A 57 16.33 0.67 -10.02
N GLY A 58 16.20 -0.06 -8.90
CA GLY A 58 14.91 -0.38 -8.31
C GLY A 58 14.03 0.84 -8.05
N GLY A 59 14.60 1.88 -7.45
CA GLY A 59 13.90 3.14 -7.21
C GLY A 59 13.50 3.88 -8.50
N MET A 60 14.33 3.85 -9.54
CA MET A 60 13.98 4.43 -10.84
C MET A 60 12.84 3.67 -11.52
N LYS A 61 12.83 2.32 -11.44
CA LYS A 61 11.72 1.50 -11.95
C LYS A 61 10.42 1.87 -11.25
N GLN A 62 10.45 1.99 -9.92
CA GLN A 62 9.27 2.37 -9.15
C GLN A 62 8.76 3.77 -9.52
N ARG A 63 9.65 4.74 -9.67
CA ARG A 63 9.32 6.09 -10.13
C ARG A 63 8.71 6.08 -11.55
N ALA A 64 9.22 5.25 -12.47
CA ALA A 64 8.66 5.12 -13.81
C ALA A 64 7.23 4.52 -13.79
N ILE A 65 6.97 3.53 -12.93
CA ILE A 65 5.63 2.96 -12.73
C ILE A 65 4.67 4.05 -12.19
N ILE A 66 5.11 4.84 -11.22
CA ILE A 66 4.33 5.97 -10.69
C ILE A 66 4.06 7.00 -11.81
N ALA A 67 5.05 7.33 -12.65
CA ALA A 67 4.86 8.23 -13.79
C ALA A 67 3.78 7.73 -14.76
N MET A 68 3.77 6.42 -15.06
CA MET A 68 2.71 5.82 -15.89
C MET A 68 1.33 5.97 -15.26
N ALA A 69 1.20 5.67 -13.97
CA ALA A 69 -0.06 5.82 -13.24
C ALA A 69 -0.55 7.28 -13.25
N LEU A 70 0.36 8.24 -13.11
CA LEU A 70 0.04 9.68 -13.18
C LEU A 70 -0.42 10.14 -14.56
N CYS A 71 -0.02 9.45 -15.63
CA CYS A 71 -0.50 9.73 -16.98
C CYS A 71 -1.96 9.32 -17.19
N CYS A 72 -2.55 8.54 -16.30
CA CYS A 72 -3.98 8.17 -16.38
C CYS A 72 -4.91 9.27 -15.87
N ASN A 73 -4.41 10.34 -15.26
CA ASN A 73 -5.19 11.39 -14.57
C ASN A 73 -6.21 10.81 -13.57
N ALA A 74 -5.80 9.75 -12.86
CA ALA A 74 -6.65 9.02 -11.94
C ALA A 74 -6.93 9.84 -10.67
N GLU A 75 -8.18 9.80 -10.20
CA GLU A 75 -8.58 10.39 -8.91
C GLU A 75 -8.10 9.54 -7.72
N ILE A 76 -7.89 8.23 -7.94
CA ILE A 76 -7.41 7.28 -6.95
C ILE A 76 -6.18 6.56 -7.49
N LEU A 77 -5.10 6.56 -6.72
CA LEU A 77 -3.87 5.81 -6.99
C LEU A 77 -3.78 4.64 -6.00
N ILE A 78 -3.76 3.41 -6.52
CA ILE A 78 -3.53 2.21 -5.71
C ILE A 78 -2.02 1.90 -5.73
N ALA A 79 -1.39 2.00 -4.57
CA ALA A 79 0.01 1.70 -4.35
C ALA A 79 0.14 0.39 -3.57
N ASP A 80 0.28 -0.71 -4.31
CA ASP A 80 0.40 -2.06 -3.75
C ASP A 80 1.88 -2.41 -3.55
N GLU A 81 2.30 -2.47 -2.28
CA GLU A 81 3.69 -2.71 -1.84
C GLU A 81 4.71 -1.81 -2.59
N PRO A 82 4.51 -0.48 -2.63
CA PRO A 82 5.28 0.40 -3.50
C PRO A 82 6.76 0.51 -3.13
N THR A 83 7.16 0.02 -1.96
CA THR A 83 8.52 0.14 -1.42
C THR A 83 9.19 -1.22 -1.20
N THR A 84 8.53 -2.31 -1.55
CA THR A 84 9.09 -3.67 -1.40
C THR A 84 10.39 -3.83 -2.19
N ALA A 85 11.41 -4.40 -1.55
CA ALA A 85 12.75 -4.60 -2.08
C ALA A 85 13.53 -3.30 -2.42
N LEU A 86 13.18 -2.18 -1.79
CA LEU A 86 13.94 -0.93 -1.83
C LEU A 86 14.64 -0.71 -0.48
N ASP A 87 15.79 -0.05 -0.52
CA ASP A 87 16.46 0.40 0.71
C ASP A 87 15.68 1.54 1.38
N VAL A 88 15.91 1.73 2.69
CA VAL A 88 15.16 2.68 3.54
C VAL A 88 15.20 4.11 2.98
N THR A 89 16.32 4.51 2.40
CA THR A 89 16.46 5.86 1.83
C THR A 89 15.58 6.05 0.60
N ILE A 90 15.59 5.10 -0.31
CA ILE A 90 14.74 5.13 -1.52
C ILE A 90 13.27 4.98 -1.14
N GLN A 91 12.95 4.13 -0.15
CA GLN A 91 11.60 4.01 0.39
C GLN A 91 11.05 5.37 0.88
N ALA A 92 11.82 6.10 1.69
CA ALA A 92 11.43 7.44 2.16
C ALA A 92 11.21 8.42 0.99
N GLN A 93 12.06 8.37 -0.03
CA GLN A 93 11.90 9.20 -1.24
C GLN A 93 10.63 8.87 -2.03
N ILE A 94 10.28 7.59 -2.18
CA ILE A 94 9.04 7.17 -2.85
C ILE A 94 7.82 7.64 -2.07
N MET A 95 7.82 7.51 -0.73
CA MET A 95 6.72 7.98 0.10
C MET A 95 6.56 9.51 0.05
N SER A 96 7.68 10.26 0.07
CA SER A 96 7.64 11.71 -0.14
C SER A 96 7.04 12.08 -1.49
N LEU A 97 7.45 11.39 -2.57
CA LEU A 97 6.91 11.61 -3.91
C LEU A 97 5.40 11.36 -3.94
N LEU A 98 4.90 10.28 -3.32
CA LEU A 98 3.47 9.99 -3.24
C LEU A 98 2.70 11.08 -2.49
N LYS A 99 3.24 11.59 -1.38
CA LYS A 99 2.65 12.73 -0.65
C LYS A 99 2.59 14.00 -1.50
N ASP A 100 3.64 14.30 -2.26
CA ASP A 100 3.67 15.46 -3.15
C ASP A 100 2.61 15.33 -4.26
N ILE A 101 2.43 14.14 -4.81
CA ILE A 101 1.40 13.84 -5.80
C ILE A 101 0.00 14.06 -5.20
N GLN A 102 -0.26 13.51 -4.01
CA GLN A 102 -1.52 13.67 -3.30
C GLN A 102 -1.87 15.15 -3.13
N LYS A 103 -0.93 15.95 -2.65
CA LYS A 103 -1.13 17.39 -2.40
C LYS A 103 -1.33 18.19 -3.69
N ASN A 104 -0.51 17.94 -4.71
CA ASN A 104 -0.48 18.76 -5.92
C ASN A 104 -1.56 18.41 -6.94
N LYS A 105 -2.05 17.15 -6.93
CA LYS A 105 -3.04 16.66 -7.90
C LYS A 105 -4.39 16.33 -7.29
N ASN A 106 -4.57 16.52 -5.98
CA ASN A 106 -5.77 16.14 -5.25
C ASN A 106 -6.20 14.67 -5.50
N THR A 107 -5.20 13.79 -5.63
CA THR A 107 -5.39 12.37 -5.88
C THR A 107 -5.44 11.62 -4.54
N SER A 108 -6.44 10.80 -4.33
CA SER A 108 -6.49 9.91 -3.16
C SER A 108 -5.53 8.75 -3.35
N ILE A 109 -4.83 8.34 -2.29
CA ILE A 109 -3.89 7.20 -2.35
C ILE A 109 -4.40 6.07 -1.46
N LEU A 110 -4.59 4.89 -2.05
CA LEU A 110 -4.78 3.64 -1.32
C LEU A 110 -3.41 2.93 -1.22
N LEU A 111 -2.79 3.03 -0.04
CA LEU A 111 -1.53 2.37 0.25
C LEU A 111 -1.79 0.97 0.81
N ILE A 112 -1.30 -0.06 0.14
CA ILE A 112 -1.31 -1.46 0.62
C ILE A 112 0.11 -1.82 1.01
N THR A 113 0.33 -2.16 2.28
CA THR A 113 1.66 -2.52 2.79
C THR A 113 1.56 -3.34 4.07
N HIS A 114 2.61 -4.09 4.38
CA HIS A 114 2.79 -4.77 5.65
C HIS A 114 3.66 -3.97 6.65
N ASP A 115 4.19 -2.82 6.24
CA ASP A 115 5.03 -1.96 7.09
C ASP A 115 4.19 -0.95 7.86
N LEU A 116 3.92 -1.25 9.13
CA LEU A 116 3.13 -0.40 10.02
C LEU A 116 3.80 0.94 10.34
N ALA A 117 5.12 1.04 10.27
CA ALA A 117 5.80 2.32 10.47
C ALA A 117 5.47 3.28 9.33
N LEU A 118 5.50 2.78 8.08
CA LEU A 118 5.07 3.56 6.92
C LEU A 118 3.61 3.99 7.02
N VAL A 119 2.73 3.10 7.48
CA VAL A 119 1.30 3.40 7.66
C VAL A 119 1.13 4.54 8.67
N GLY A 120 1.79 4.45 9.83
CA GLY A 120 1.68 5.45 10.89
C GLY A 120 2.09 6.87 10.47
N GLU A 121 3.12 6.97 9.64
CA GLU A 121 3.66 8.25 9.17
C GLU A 121 2.93 8.84 7.96
N ASN A 122 2.21 8.00 7.19
CA ASN A 122 1.77 8.39 5.85
C ASN A 122 0.26 8.27 5.60
N SER A 123 -0.53 7.74 6.54
CA SER A 123 -1.94 7.46 6.31
C SER A 123 -2.86 8.27 7.23
N ASP A 124 -3.96 8.78 6.68
CA ASP A 124 -5.02 9.44 7.44
C ASP A 124 -5.92 8.42 8.14
N ASN A 125 -6.26 7.34 7.42
CA ASN A 125 -7.08 6.23 7.90
C ASN A 125 -6.36 4.90 7.65
N VAL A 126 -6.56 3.95 8.55
CA VAL A 126 -5.95 2.62 8.48
C VAL A 126 -7.04 1.56 8.51
N SER A 127 -6.93 0.59 7.61
CA SER A 127 -7.77 -0.62 7.61
C SER A 127 -6.88 -1.86 7.71
N VAL A 128 -7.12 -2.68 8.71
CA VAL A 128 -6.42 -3.96 8.88
C VAL A 128 -7.21 -5.08 8.24
N MET A 129 -6.53 -5.86 7.41
CA MET A 129 -7.09 -7.04 6.77
C MET A 129 -6.48 -8.31 7.37
N TYR A 130 -7.32 -9.30 7.69
CA TYR A 130 -6.90 -10.63 8.09
C TYR A 130 -7.66 -11.70 7.29
N ALA A 131 -6.92 -12.59 6.64
CA ALA A 131 -7.48 -13.68 5.84
C ALA A 131 -8.59 -13.22 4.88
N GLY A 132 -8.36 -12.10 4.16
CA GLY A 132 -9.28 -11.55 3.14
C GLY A 132 -10.48 -10.79 3.69
N ARG A 133 -10.51 -10.44 5.00
CA ARG A 133 -11.56 -9.61 5.60
C ARG A 133 -10.97 -8.42 6.34
N ILE A 134 -11.62 -7.26 6.22
CA ILE A 134 -11.32 -6.11 7.07
C ILE A 134 -11.81 -6.44 8.49
N VAL A 135 -10.89 -6.34 9.46
CA VAL A 135 -11.17 -6.63 10.87
C VAL A 135 -11.26 -5.37 11.72
N GLU A 136 -10.58 -4.31 11.32
CA GLU A 136 -10.62 -3.02 12.00
C GLU A 136 -10.33 -1.89 11.01
N THR A 137 -11.02 -0.76 11.17
CA THR A 137 -10.78 0.48 10.42
C THR A 137 -10.90 1.66 11.35
N ALA A 138 -9.91 2.55 11.39
CA ALA A 138 -9.93 3.75 12.23
C ALA A 138 -9.07 4.87 11.63
N PRO A 139 -9.26 6.13 12.07
CA PRO A 139 -8.28 7.19 11.87
C PRO A 139 -6.91 6.76 12.41
N SER A 140 -5.82 7.09 11.71
CA SER A 140 -4.47 6.60 12.02
C SER A 140 -4.09 6.84 13.49
N LYS A 141 -4.36 8.02 14.03
CA LYS A 141 -4.06 8.34 15.44
C LYS A 141 -4.78 7.40 16.41
N GLU A 142 -6.07 7.15 16.18
CA GLU A 142 -6.88 6.28 17.04
C GLU A 142 -6.47 4.81 16.89
N PHE A 143 -6.15 4.38 15.67
CA PHE A 143 -5.67 3.05 15.36
C PHE A 143 -4.42 2.67 16.18
N PHE A 144 -3.42 3.56 16.25
CA PHE A 144 -2.19 3.30 16.99
C PHE A 144 -2.34 3.50 18.50
N ALA A 145 -3.20 4.43 18.95
CA ALA A 145 -3.39 4.73 20.37
C ALA A 145 -4.35 3.72 21.05
N ASN A 146 -5.37 3.26 20.37
CA ASN A 146 -6.47 2.51 20.97
C ASN A 146 -7.02 1.39 20.06
N PRO A 147 -6.16 0.43 19.62
CA PRO A 147 -6.58 -0.70 18.78
C PRO A 147 -7.60 -1.58 19.50
N LYS A 148 -8.65 -2.01 18.80
CA LYS A 148 -9.75 -2.78 19.40
C LYS A 148 -9.73 -4.26 19.05
N HIS A 149 -9.47 -4.58 17.77
CA HIS A 149 -9.47 -5.99 17.37
C HIS A 149 -8.25 -6.72 17.96
N PRO A 150 -8.40 -7.93 18.52
CA PRO A 150 -7.30 -8.69 19.10
C PRO A 150 -6.12 -8.93 18.14
N TYR A 151 -6.39 -9.13 16.83
CA TYR A 151 -5.34 -9.23 15.82
C TYR A 151 -4.55 -7.93 15.70
N THR A 152 -5.23 -6.77 15.63
CA THR A 152 -4.58 -5.46 15.56
C THR A 152 -3.71 -5.21 16.79
N GLN A 153 -4.22 -5.54 17.99
CA GLN A 153 -3.47 -5.44 19.24
C GLN A 153 -2.20 -6.30 19.20
N ALA A 154 -2.32 -7.56 18.76
CA ALA A 154 -1.20 -8.47 18.65
C ALA A 154 -0.18 -8.01 17.58
N LEU A 155 -0.67 -7.49 16.45
CA LEU A 155 0.15 -6.95 15.37
C LEU A 155 0.99 -5.74 15.85
N LEU A 156 0.38 -4.82 16.58
CA LEU A 156 1.09 -3.65 17.14
C LEU A 156 2.07 -4.03 18.25
N ARG A 157 1.75 -5.05 19.09
CA ARG A 157 2.70 -5.58 20.10
C ARG A 157 3.92 -6.27 19.49
N SER A 158 3.80 -6.77 18.26
CA SER A 158 4.93 -7.38 17.54
C SER A 158 5.91 -6.36 16.95
N LEU A 159 5.59 -5.06 16.98
CA LEU A 159 6.51 -4.01 16.53
C LEU A 159 7.65 -3.83 17.54
N PRO A 160 8.88 -3.54 17.07
CA PRO A 160 10.00 -3.21 17.93
C PRO A 160 9.75 -1.89 18.67
N SER A 161 9.25 -1.95 19.90
CA SER A 161 8.87 -0.75 20.66
C SER A 161 9.96 -0.22 21.59
N ASN A 162 10.97 -1.01 21.97
CA ASN A 162 12.14 -0.57 22.74
C ASN A 162 13.23 -1.64 22.71
N LYS A 163 14.49 -1.22 22.85
CA LYS A 163 15.71 -2.06 22.76
C LYS A 163 15.78 -3.25 23.73
N ASN A 164 14.85 -3.40 24.70
CA ASN A 164 14.89 -4.41 25.77
C ASN A 164 13.61 -5.27 25.90
N SER A 165 12.57 -5.09 25.07
CA SER A 165 11.38 -5.94 25.16
C SER A 165 11.50 -7.13 24.20
N LYS A 166 11.22 -8.35 24.69
CA LYS A 166 11.01 -9.52 23.82
C LYS A 166 9.88 -9.20 22.84
N LEU A 167 10.15 -9.38 21.54
CA LEU A 167 9.10 -9.28 20.52
C LEU A 167 8.03 -10.34 20.81
N GLU A 168 6.80 -9.89 21.01
CA GLU A 168 5.66 -10.79 21.12
C GLU A 168 5.28 -11.29 19.72
N THR A 169 5.28 -12.59 19.54
CA THR A 169 4.88 -13.21 18.27
C THR A 169 3.44 -13.68 18.34
N ILE A 170 2.68 -13.46 17.28
CA ILE A 170 1.31 -14.00 17.16
C ILE A 170 1.42 -15.52 16.99
N GLN A 171 0.93 -16.28 17.98
CA GLN A 171 1.02 -17.74 17.98
C GLN A 171 0.24 -18.37 16.81
N GLY A 172 0.69 -19.54 16.37
CA GLY A 172 0.07 -20.32 15.31
C GLY A 172 0.38 -19.76 13.92
N GLN A 173 -0.04 -20.48 12.88
CA GLN A 173 0.15 -20.12 11.49
C GLN A 173 -1.05 -19.36 10.92
N PRO A 174 -0.86 -18.36 10.04
CA PRO A 174 -1.96 -17.77 9.29
C PRO A 174 -2.70 -18.85 8.49
N PRO A 175 -4.02 -18.77 8.34
CA PRO A 175 -4.75 -19.74 7.53
C PRO A 175 -4.31 -19.65 6.06
N THR A 176 -4.30 -20.78 5.39
CA THR A 176 -4.12 -20.84 3.94
C THR A 176 -5.42 -20.43 3.24
N ILE A 177 -5.32 -20.01 1.98
CA ILE A 177 -6.49 -19.61 1.16
C ILE A 177 -7.51 -20.76 1.02
N LEU A 178 -7.06 -22.00 1.11
CA LEU A 178 -7.89 -23.21 0.99
C LEU A 178 -8.57 -23.63 2.30
N GLN A 179 -8.20 -23.02 3.43
CA GLN A 179 -8.84 -23.34 4.70
C GLN A 179 -10.17 -22.61 4.84
N ASP A 180 -11.25 -23.35 4.89
CA ASP A 180 -12.55 -22.83 5.27
C ASP A 180 -12.64 -22.75 6.80
N ILE A 181 -12.51 -21.51 7.32
CA ILE A 181 -12.61 -21.23 8.75
C ILE A 181 -14.01 -20.74 9.04
N SER A 182 -14.78 -21.51 9.82
CA SER A 182 -16.07 -21.08 10.34
C SER A 182 -15.93 -19.88 11.27
N GLY A 183 -16.92 -19.03 11.34
CA GLY A 183 -16.93 -17.89 12.26
C GLY A 183 -15.86 -16.82 11.99
N CYS A 184 -15.33 -16.25 13.06
CA CYS A 184 -14.26 -15.25 13.01
C CYS A 184 -12.96 -15.87 12.50
N ARG A 185 -12.42 -15.40 11.39
CA ARG A 185 -11.21 -16.00 10.77
C ARG A 185 -9.97 -15.96 11.67
N PHE A 186 -9.94 -15.06 12.65
CA PHE A 186 -8.84 -14.98 13.62
C PHE A 186 -9.05 -15.87 14.85
N HIS A 187 -10.23 -16.48 15.07
CA HIS A 187 -10.55 -17.24 16.29
C HIS A 187 -9.52 -18.30 16.66
N PRO A 188 -8.88 -19.07 15.72
CA PRO A 188 -7.93 -20.12 16.09
C PRO A 188 -6.62 -19.58 16.73
N ARG A 189 -6.37 -18.29 16.59
CA ARG A 189 -5.17 -17.60 17.08
C ARG A 189 -5.50 -16.50 18.10
N CYS A 190 -6.76 -16.35 18.46
CA CYS A 190 -7.25 -15.27 19.29
C CYS A 190 -7.18 -15.64 20.77
N GLU A 191 -6.41 -14.91 21.57
CA GLU A 191 -6.33 -15.08 23.02
C GLU A 191 -7.65 -14.74 23.74
N LYS A 192 -8.54 -13.97 23.10
CA LYS A 192 -9.85 -13.54 23.62
C LYS A 192 -11.00 -14.30 22.96
N CYS A 193 -10.74 -15.51 22.41
CA CYS A 193 -11.77 -16.30 21.73
C CYS A 193 -12.88 -16.72 22.68
N ILE A 194 -14.13 -16.51 22.27
CA ILE A 194 -15.34 -16.99 22.95
C ILE A 194 -16.14 -17.88 21.98
N GLU A 195 -17.09 -18.67 22.47
CA GLU A 195 -17.81 -19.68 21.70
C GLU A 195 -18.42 -19.15 20.40
N ILE A 196 -19.08 -18.00 20.44
CA ILE A 196 -19.68 -17.37 19.26
C ILE A 196 -18.65 -17.06 18.15
N CYS A 197 -17.36 -16.86 18.51
CA CYS A 197 -16.30 -16.60 17.52
C CYS A 197 -16.04 -17.82 16.62
N THR A 198 -16.35 -19.02 17.05
CA THR A 198 -16.16 -20.25 16.26
C THR A 198 -17.32 -20.49 15.30
N GLU A 199 -18.49 -19.92 15.57
CA GLU A 199 -19.72 -20.17 14.84
C GLU A 199 -20.10 -19.05 13.89
N LYS A 200 -19.95 -17.80 14.31
CA LYS A 200 -20.46 -16.63 13.59
C LYS A 200 -19.33 -15.70 13.13
N ILE A 201 -19.52 -15.15 11.96
CA ILE A 201 -18.63 -14.11 11.41
C ILE A 201 -19.05 -12.78 12.02
N PRO A 202 -18.15 -12.06 12.73
CA PRO A 202 -18.47 -10.73 13.25
C PRO A 202 -18.65 -9.72 12.11
N THR A 203 -19.62 -8.83 12.29
CA THR A 203 -19.83 -7.67 11.41
C THR A 203 -18.85 -6.56 11.74
N LEU A 204 -18.55 -5.71 10.75
CA LEU A 204 -17.72 -4.53 10.94
C LEU A 204 -18.62 -3.40 11.49
N ASP A 205 -18.74 -3.32 12.82
CA ASP A 205 -19.62 -2.37 13.47
C ASP A 205 -18.90 -1.09 13.87
N ASN A 206 -19.60 0.03 13.82
CA ASN A 206 -19.10 1.30 14.34
C ASN A 206 -19.08 1.25 15.88
N ILE A 207 -17.91 1.51 16.46
CA ILE A 207 -17.67 1.44 17.91
C ILE A 207 -17.30 2.80 18.51
N ALA A 208 -16.86 3.75 17.68
CA ALA A 208 -16.57 5.13 18.03
C ALA A 208 -16.58 5.97 16.74
N GLU A 209 -16.35 7.27 16.84
CA GLU A 209 -16.32 8.16 15.69
C GLU A 209 -15.27 7.69 14.64
N ASN A 210 -15.76 7.28 13.46
CA ASN A 210 -14.95 6.73 12.36
C ASN A 210 -14.10 5.50 12.73
N HIS A 211 -14.45 4.80 13.82
CA HIS A 211 -13.75 3.59 14.26
C HIS A 211 -14.69 2.38 14.18
N TYR A 212 -14.32 1.42 13.35
CA TYR A 212 -15.09 0.21 13.06
C TYR A 212 -14.28 -1.02 13.44
N CYS A 213 -14.92 -2.01 14.06
CA CYS A 213 -14.28 -3.24 14.49
C CYS A 213 -15.19 -4.47 14.30
N ALA A 214 -14.65 -5.50 13.67
CA ALA A 214 -15.33 -6.79 13.45
C ALA A 214 -14.93 -7.79 14.56
N CYS A 215 -15.41 -7.57 15.79
CA CYS A 215 -15.12 -8.40 16.94
C CYS A 215 -16.32 -8.51 17.86
N PHE A 216 -16.56 -9.69 18.46
CA PHE A 216 -17.59 -9.88 19.51
C PHE A 216 -17.12 -9.42 20.90
N CYS A 217 -15.82 -9.29 21.12
CA CYS A 217 -15.16 -8.92 22.39
C CYS A 217 -14.59 -7.48 22.34
N LYS A 218 -15.33 -6.55 21.73
CA LYS A 218 -14.93 -5.15 21.59
C LYS A 218 -15.28 -4.29 22.81
#